data_c7d410aae928228fd397a0106be3c913
#
_entry.id   c7d410aae928228fd397a0106be3c913
#
_cell.length_a   1.000
_cell.length_b   1.000
_cell.length_c   1.000
_cell.angle_alpha   90.00
_cell.angle_beta   90.00
_cell.angle_gamma   90.00
#
_symmetry.space_group_name_H-M   'P 1'
#
loop_
_entity.id
_entity.type
_entity.pdbx_description
1 polymer ?
#
loop_
_entity_poly.entity_id
_entity_poly.type
_entity_poly.pdbx_seq_one_letter_code
_entity_poly.pdbx_strand_id
1 'polypeptide(L)'
;DPEWSHLSLVYDILMHIVLSVRIESAIRKHYISGTFITHLIALFDSPDPQEREYLKMVTHRIYGKLTNRRAAIRRAINQTFYTFLYETRHHRGISVLLEILASIINGFTLPIRPEHRQSLEKSLIPLHKMAQYEEYSVQLSYCMALYVEKDRSLSAPIVRGLLRYWPTGNSTKEILFLNE
;
A
#
# COMPACT_ATOMS: atom_id res chain seq x y z
N ASP A 1 18.51 4.33 -18.54
CA ASP A 1 19.00 2.99 -18.21
C ASP A 1 18.62 2.01 -19.32
N PRO A 2 19.58 1.35 -20.04
CA PRO A 2 19.23 0.42 -21.10
C PRO A 2 18.48 -0.82 -20.60
N GLU A 3 18.63 -1.19 -19.35
CA GLU A 3 17.88 -2.30 -18.72
C GLU A 3 16.41 -1.93 -18.53
N TRP A 4 16.12 -0.66 -18.26
CA TRP A 4 14.75 -0.18 -18.10
C TRP A 4 13.91 -0.33 -19.38
N SER A 5 14.51 -0.13 -20.55
CA SER A 5 13.78 -0.27 -21.83
C SER A 5 13.26 -1.69 -22.07
N HIS A 6 13.98 -2.71 -21.61
CA HIS A 6 13.52 -4.10 -21.66
C HIS A 6 12.50 -4.41 -20.57
N LEU A 7 12.76 -3.93 -19.37
CA LEU A 7 11.88 -4.17 -18.21
C LEU A 7 10.51 -3.52 -18.41
N SER A 8 10.46 -2.30 -18.95
CA SER A 8 9.19 -1.62 -19.25
C SER A 8 8.33 -2.40 -20.24
N LEU A 9 8.94 -3.03 -21.26
CA LEU A 9 8.23 -3.90 -22.21
C LEU A 9 7.60 -5.12 -21.51
N VAL A 10 8.30 -5.71 -20.53
CA VAL A 10 7.76 -6.83 -19.73
C VAL A 10 6.53 -6.37 -18.94
N TYR A 11 6.57 -5.20 -18.31
CA TYR A 11 5.44 -4.63 -17.60
C TYR A 11 4.28 -4.28 -18.55
N ASP A 12 4.57 -3.78 -19.74
CA ASP A 12 3.55 -3.49 -20.75
C ASP A 12 2.85 -4.77 -21.24
N ILE A 13 3.61 -5.85 -21.47
CA ILE A 13 3.05 -7.16 -21.79
C ILE A 13 2.14 -7.65 -20.68
N LEU A 14 2.61 -7.58 -19.43
CA LEU A 14 1.82 -7.96 -18.26
C LEU A 14 0.53 -7.13 -18.17
N MET A 15 0.63 -5.83 -18.40
CA MET A 15 -0.54 -4.93 -18.41
C MET A 15 -1.54 -5.34 -19.47
N HIS A 16 -1.07 -5.65 -20.69
CA HIS A 16 -1.92 -6.14 -21.78
C HIS A 16 -2.61 -7.46 -21.43
N ILE A 17 -1.89 -8.40 -20.79
CA ILE A 17 -2.49 -9.66 -20.32
C ILE A 17 -3.60 -9.41 -19.30
N VAL A 18 -3.36 -8.51 -18.32
CA VAL A 18 -4.34 -8.15 -17.29
C VAL A 18 -5.58 -7.51 -17.88
N LEU A 19 -5.41 -6.62 -18.87
CA LEU A 19 -6.49 -5.83 -19.47
C LEU A 19 -7.21 -6.55 -20.62
N SER A 20 -6.59 -7.51 -21.27
CA SER A 20 -7.12 -8.17 -22.46
C SER A 20 -8.49 -8.79 -22.22
N VAL A 21 -9.45 -8.46 -23.07
CA VAL A 21 -10.76 -9.10 -23.08
C VAL A 21 -10.70 -10.49 -23.72
N ARG A 22 -9.71 -10.73 -24.60
CA ARG A 22 -9.55 -11.99 -25.34
C ARG A 22 -9.01 -13.13 -24.49
N ILE A 23 -8.31 -12.83 -23.38
CA ILE A 23 -7.79 -13.85 -22.47
C ILE A 23 -8.91 -14.25 -21.51
N GLU A 24 -9.20 -15.54 -21.47
CA GLU A 24 -10.23 -16.09 -20.57
C GLU A 24 -9.91 -15.78 -19.10
N SER A 25 -10.94 -15.48 -18.35
CA SER A 25 -10.84 -15.19 -16.91
C SER A 25 -10.20 -16.33 -16.12
N ALA A 26 -10.41 -17.59 -16.53
CA ALA A 26 -9.82 -18.75 -15.92
C ALA A 26 -8.28 -18.76 -16.06
N ILE A 27 -7.77 -18.44 -17.25
CA ILE A 27 -6.33 -18.37 -17.54
C ILE A 27 -5.69 -17.28 -16.69
N ARG A 28 -6.25 -16.06 -16.66
CA ARG A 28 -5.74 -14.98 -15.81
C ARG A 28 -5.73 -15.37 -14.32
N LYS A 29 -6.79 -16.02 -13.85
CA LYS A 29 -6.86 -16.49 -12.46
C LYS A 29 -5.82 -17.56 -12.14
N HIS A 30 -5.46 -18.38 -13.09
CA HIS A 30 -4.45 -19.42 -12.92
C HIS A 30 -3.05 -18.82 -12.78
N TYR A 31 -2.64 -18.00 -13.74
CA TYR A 31 -1.28 -17.42 -13.77
C TYR A 31 -1.07 -16.28 -12.76
N ILE A 32 -2.06 -15.41 -12.53
CA ILE A 32 -1.99 -14.40 -11.49
C ILE A 32 -2.42 -15.04 -10.15
N SER A 33 -1.56 -15.90 -9.63
CA SER A 33 -1.78 -16.62 -8.37
C SER A 33 -1.56 -15.73 -7.15
N GLY A 34 -1.84 -16.26 -5.95
CA GLY A 34 -1.47 -15.58 -4.69
C GLY A 34 0.04 -15.40 -4.54
N THR A 35 0.83 -16.40 -4.95
CA THR A 35 2.31 -16.34 -4.96
C THR A 35 2.81 -15.28 -5.92
N PHE A 36 2.23 -15.18 -7.13
CA PHE A 36 2.54 -14.10 -8.07
C PHE A 36 2.32 -12.72 -7.44
N ILE A 37 1.19 -12.53 -6.75
CA ILE A 37 0.89 -11.26 -6.06
C ILE A 37 1.94 -10.95 -4.97
N THR A 38 2.36 -11.95 -4.20
CA THR A 38 3.39 -11.74 -3.18
C THR A 38 4.70 -11.29 -3.80
N HIS A 39 5.14 -11.92 -4.89
CA HIS A 39 6.35 -11.52 -5.59
C HIS A 39 6.21 -10.13 -6.24
N LEU A 40 5.05 -9.82 -6.83
CA LEU A 40 4.78 -8.51 -7.42
C LEU A 40 4.90 -7.38 -6.36
N ILE A 41 4.33 -7.60 -5.18
CA ILE A 41 4.42 -6.61 -4.09
C ILE A 41 5.85 -6.51 -3.54
N ALA A 42 6.63 -7.58 -3.53
CA ALA A 42 8.03 -7.55 -3.10
C ALA A 42 8.92 -6.67 -4.02
N LEU A 43 8.57 -6.53 -5.30
CA LEU A 43 9.28 -5.66 -6.25
C LEU A 43 9.17 -4.16 -5.92
N PHE A 44 8.23 -3.74 -5.07
CA PHE A 44 8.10 -2.34 -4.67
C PHE A 44 9.31 -1.79 -3.89
N ASP A 45 10.21 -2.64 -3.41
CA ASP A 45 11.49 -2.19 -2.83
C ASP A 45 12.55 -1.80 -3.87
N SER A 46 12.20 -1.82 -5.15
CA SER A 46 13.09 -1.38 -6.23
C SER A 46 13.69 -0.01 -5.98
N PRO A 47 14.99 0.20 -6.26
CA PRO A 47 15.61 1.51 -6.21
C PRO A 47 15.08 2.47 -7.30
N ASP A 48 14.56 1.94 -8.42
CA ASP A 48 14.07 2.74 -9.54
C ASP A 48 12.65 3.27 -9.26
N PRO A 49 12.46 4.60 -9.19
CA PRO A 49 11.15 5.20 -9.04
C PRO A 49 10.20 4.90 -10.20
N GLN A 50 10.72 4.78 -11.43
CA GLN A 50 9.91 4.49 -12.62
C GLN A 50 9.31 3.07 -12.52
N GLU A 51 10.11 2.11 -12.08
CA GLU A 51 9.62 0.75 -11.85
C GLU A 51 8.51 0.73 -10.80
N ARG A 52 8.68 1.44 -9.68
CA ARG A 52 7.64 1.52 -8.64
C ARG A 52 6.32 2.11 -9.16
N GLU A 53 6.39 3.11 -10.04
CA GLU A 53 5.20 3.69 -10.67
C GLU A 53 4.48 2.70 -11.62
N TYR A 54 5.23 1.93 -12.41
CA TYR A 54 4.66 0.86 -13.24
C TYR A 54 4.03 -0.24 -12.39
N LEU A 55 4.70 -0.67 -11.34
CA LEU A 55 4.17 -1.64 -10.37
C LEU A 55 2.86 -1.16 -9.74
N LYS A 56 2.76 0.14 -9.41
CA LYS A 56 1.53 0.77 -8.92
C LYS A 56 0.40 0.61 -9.94
N MET A 57 0.64 0.98 -11.19
CA MET A 57 -0.35 0.86 -12.26
C MET A 57 -0.81 -0.60 -12.45
N VAL A 58 0.13 -1.54 -12.54
CA VAL A 58 -0.15 -2.97 -12.71
C VAL A 58 -0.99 -3.49 -11.53
N THR A 59 -0.54 -3.22 -10.31
CA THR A 59 -1.23 -3.69 -9.09
C THR A 59 -2.64 -3.13 -8.99
N HIS A 60 -2.82 -1.85 -9.30
CA HIS A 60 -4.14 -1.21 -9.32
C HIS A 60 -5.08 -1.85 -10.37
N ARG A 61 -4.56 -2.17 -11.56
CA ARG A 61 -5.35 -2.86 -12.61
C ARG A 61 -5.72 -4.29 -12.20
N ILE A 62 -4.78 -5.03 -11.60
CA ILE A 62 -5.05 -6.37 -11.07
C ILE A 62 -6.15 -6.28 -9.98
N TYR A 63 -6.05 -5.34 -9.06
CA TYR A 63 -7.04 -5.12 -8.01
C TYR A 63 -8.43 -4.81 -8.56
N GLY A 64 -8.51 -4.00 -9.60
CA GLY A 64 -9.77 -3.67 -10.29
C GLY A 64 -10.40 -4.86 -11.02
N LYS A 65 -9.59 -5.59 -11.79
CA LYS A 65 -10.05 -6.67 -12.68
C LYS A 65 -10.24 -8.03 -11.99
N LEU A 66 -9.39 -8.38 -11.02
CA LEU A 66 -9.38 -9.70 -10.39
C LEU A 66 -9.87 -9.62 -8.94
N THR A 67 -11.20 -9.58 -8.76
CA THR A 67 -11.83 -9.44 -7.44
C THR A 67 -11.40 -10.53 -6.45
N ASN A 68 -11.15 -11.76 -6.96
CA ASN A 68 -10.65 -12.88 -6.15
C ASN A 68 -9.19 -12.73 -5.68
N ARG A 69 -8.44 -11.75 -6.19
CA ARG A 69 -7.05 -11.43 -5.77
C ARG A 69 -6.96 -10.25 -4.81
N ARG A 70 -8.04 -9.50 -4.61
CA ARG A 70 -8.08 -8.34 -3.72
C ARG A 70 -7.59 -8.63 -2.31
N ALA A 71 -8.04 -9.73 -1.73
CA ALA A 71 -7.60 -10.14 -0.39
C ALA A 71 -6.10 -10.50 -0.35
N ALA A 72 -5.56 -11.13 -1.39
CA ALA A 72 -4.14 -11.46 -1.50
C ALA A 72 -3.29 -10.18 -1.59
N ILE A 73 -3.70 -9.19 -2.40
CA ILE A 73 -3.00 -7.90 -2.52
C ILE A 73 -2.99 -7.17 -1.17
N ARG A 74 -4.14 -7.04 -0.49
CA ARG A 74 -4.18 -6.40 0.83
C ARG A 74 -3.30 -7.09 1.86
N ARG A 75 -3.28 -8.42 1.87
CA ARG A 75 -2.42 -9.20 2.78
C ARG A 75 -0.94 -8.99 2.47
N ALA A 76 -0.54 -9.01 1.19
CA ALA A 76 0.84 -8.79 0.78
C ALA A 76 1.32 -7.37 1.17
N ILE A 77 0.52 -6.33 0.92
CA ILE A 77 0.81 -4.95 1.35
C ILE A 77 0.97 -4.87 2.87
N ASN A 78 0.02 -5.44 3.63
CA ASN A 78 0.11 -5.46 5.09
C ASN A 78 1.37 -6.20 5.57
N GLN A 79 1.71 -7.34 4.96
CA GLN A 79 2.92 -8.08 5.30
C GLN A 79 4.18 -7.24 5.06
N THR A 80 4.24 -6.50 3.96
CA THR A 80 5.35 -5.57 3.69
C THR A 80 5.46 -4.51 4.79
N PHE A 81 4.34 -3.93 5.24
CA PHE A 81 4.35 -2.98 6.35
C PHE A 81 4.81 -3.61 7.66
N TYR A 82 4.41 -4.85 7.95
CA TYR A 82 4.91 -5.58 9.13
C TYR A 82 6.41 -5.83 9.07
N THR A 83 6.91 -6.33 7.94
CA THR A 83 8.34 -6.55 7.72
C THR A 83 9.12 -5.25 7.87
N PHE A 84 8.63 -4.15 7.28
CA PHE A 84 9.23 -2.82 7.45
C PHE A 84 9.24 -2.34 8.91
N LEU A 85 8.13 -2.51 9.64
CA LEU A 85 7.98 -2.05 11.01
C LEU A 85 8.84 -2.80 12.02
N TYR A 86 8.99 -4.11 11.86
CA TYR A 86 9.50 -4.98 12.90
C TYR A 86 10.79 -5.72 12.54
N GLU A 87 11.13 -5.82 11.25
CA GLU A 87 12.26 -6.60 10.77
C GLU A 87 13.32 -5.71 10.09
N THR A 88 13.01 -5.22 8.88
CA THR A 88 14.02 -4.57 8.02
C THR A 88 14.26 -3.11 8.36
N ARG A 89 13.25 -2.39 8.82
CA ARG A 89 13.24 -0.93 9.05
C ARG A 89 13.65 -0.09 7.83
N HIS A 90 13.67 -0.71 6.66
CA HIS A 90 13.99 -0.07 5.39
C HIS A 90 13.13 -0.67 4.28
N HIS A 91 12.50 0.19 3.45
CA HIS A 91 11.76 -0.21 2.25
C HIS A 91 11.42 1.03 1.42
N ARG A 92 11.82 1.05 0.16
CA ARG A 92 11.72 2.22 -0.73
C ARG A 92 10.32 2.49 -1.25
N GLY A 93 9.44 1.51 -1.21
CA GLY A 93 8.10 1.59 -1.80
C GLY A 93 6.96 1.87 -0.81
N ILE A 94 7.23 2.24 0.44
CA ILE A 94 6.17 2.45 1.45
C ILE A 94 5.17 3.52 1.00
N SER A 95 5.64 4.66 0.48
CA SER A 95 4.78 5.74 -0.02
C SER A 95 3.85 5.26 -1.14
N VAL A 96 4.39 4.53 -2.12
CA VAL A 96 3.65 4.01 -3.27
C VAL A 96 2.63 2.94 -2.86
N LEU A 97 3.00 2.07 -1.92
CA LEU A 97 2.07 1.08 -1.35
C LEU A 97 0.93 1.73 -0.56
N LEU A 98 1.19 2.85 0.13
CA LEU A 98 0.16 3.65 0.79
C LEU A 98 -0.78 4.32 -0.21
N GLU A 99 -0.30 4.80 -1.36
CA GLU A 99 -1.15 5.34 -2.43
C GLU A 99 -2.12 4.28 -2.97
N ILE A 100 -1.62 3.06 -3.21
CA ILE A 100 -2.47 1.93 -3.60
C ILE A 100 -3.50 1.66 -2.51
N LEU A 101 -3.06 1.62 -1.26
CA LEU A 101 -3.93 1.34 -0.12
C LEU A 101 -5.00 2.42 0.06
N ALA A 102 -4.67 3.70 -0.13
CA ALA A 102 -5.63 4.80 -0.11
C ALA A 102 -6.77 4.59 -1.12
N SER A 103 -6.42 4.20 -2.35
CA SER A 103 -7.40 3.85 -3.39
C SER A 103 -8.28 2.66 -2.96
N ILE A 104 -7.70 1.67 -2.27
CA ILE A 104 -8.42 0.51 -1.74
C ILE A 104 -9.37 0.91 -0.61
N ILE A 105 -8.91 1.75 0.33
CA ILE A 105 -9.72 2.24 1.47
C ILE A 105 -10.92 3.04 0.95
N ASN A 106 -10.71 3.89 -0.04
CA ASN A 106 -11.79 4.64 -0.67
C ASN A 106 -12.91 3.74 -1.21
N GLY A 107 -12.56 2.55 -1.70
CA GLY A 107 -13.49 1.53 -2.16
C GLY A 107 -14.09 0.62 -1.08
N PHE A 108 -13.83 0.85 0.20
CA PHE A 108 -14.40 0.01 1.26
C PHE A 108 -15.92 0.19 1.40
N THR A 109 -16.60 -0.93 1.56
CA THR A 109 -18.02 -0.95 1.91
C THR A 109 -18.21 -0.72 3.42
N LEU A 110 -19.31 -0.07 3.77
CA LEU A 110 -19.68 0.14 5.16
C LEU A 110 -20.67 -0.95 5.64
N PRO A 111 -20.57 -1.38 6.90
CA PRO A 111 -19.58 -1.01 7.92
C PRO A 111 -18.17 -1.55 7.60
N ILE A 112 -17.12 -0.87 8.11
CA ILE A 112 -15.73 -1.32 7.91
C ILE A 112 -15.54 -2.71 8.53
N ARG A 113 -14.97 -3.63 7.74
CA ARG A 113 -14.72 -5.00 8.20
C ARG A 113 -13.66 -5.05 9.31
N PRO A 114 -13.75 -6.02 10.25
CA PRO A 114 -12.76 -6.16 11.32
C PRO A 114 -11.30 -6.28 10.82
N GLU A 115 -11.08 -6.96 9.70
CA GLU A 115 -9.76 -7.11 9.08
C GLU A 115 -9.13 -5.77 8.69
N HIS A 116 -9.94 -4.80 8.22
CA HIS A 116 -9.47 -3.46 7.83
C HIS A 116 -9.19 -2.59 9.06
N ARG A 117 -10.01 -2.73 10.10
CA ARG A 117 -9.77 -2.09 11.40
C ARG A 117 -8.48 -2.58 12.03
N GLN A 118 -8.24 -3.88 12.00
CA GLN A 118 -7.00 -4.49 12.48
C GLN A 118 -5.78 -4.00 11.69
N SER A 119 -5.89 -3.86 10.36
CA SER A 119 -4.84 -3.31 9.52
C SER A 119 -4.50 -1.86 9.90
N LEU A 120 -5.51 -1.02 10.13
CA LEU A 120 -5.31 0.34 10.62
C LEU A 120 -4.52 0.35 11.94
N GLU A 121 -4.99 -0.40 12.94
CA GLU A 121 -4.43 -0.37 14.29
C GLU A 121 -3.04 -1.00 14.40
N LYS A 122 -2.79 -2.09 13.67
CA LYS A 122 -1.56 -2.88 13.81
C LYS A 122 -0.49 -2.59 12.76
N SER A 123 -0.87 -1.98 11.64
CA SER A 123 0.08 -1.66 10.56
C SER A 123 0.20 -0.16 10.34
N LEU A 124 -0.91 0.53 10.04
CA LEU A 124 -0.84 1.93 9.59
C LEU A 124 -0.50 2.90 10.74
N ILE A 125 -1.22 2.84 11.85
CA ILE A 125 -0.91 3.68 13.01
C ILE A 125 0.54 3.51 13.48
N PRO A 126 1.11 2.27 13.60
CA PRO A 126 2.52 2.10 13.94
C PRO A 126 3.54 2.66 12.93
N LEU A 127 3.18 2.91 11.67
CA LEU A 127 4.09 3.54 10.69
C LEU A 127 4.57 4.93 11.15
N HIS A 128 3.80 5.63 11.98
CA HIS A 128 4.18 6.94 12.54
C HIS A 128 5.43 6.89 13.42
N LYS A 129 5.77 5.73 14.03
CA LYS A 129 6.96 5.60 14.88
C LYS A 129 8.29 5.57 14.11
N MET A 130 8.25 5.27 12.79
CA MET A 130 9.46 5.04 12.00
C MET A 130 10.25 6.32 11.76
N ALA A 131 11.58 6.19 11.67
CA ALA A 131 12.46 7.32 11.41
C ALA A 131 12.18 7.96 10.03
N GLN A 132 11.85 7.12 9.03
CA GLN A 132 11.57 7.54 7.65
C GLN A 132 10.14 8.09 7.44
N TYR A 133 9.39 8.39 8.50
CA TYR A 133 8.00 8.87 8.39
C TYR A 133 7.84 10.04 7.42
N GLU A 134 8.80 10.95 7.34
CA GLU A 134 8.78 12.12 6.46
C GLU A 134 8.64 11.74 4.98
N GLU A 135 9.20 10.59 4.56
CA GLU A 135 9.17 10.12 3.17
C GLU A 135 7.78 9.71 2.68
N TYR A 136 6.85 9.41 3.60
CA TYR A 136 5.50 8.91 3.28
C TYR A 136 4.39 9.51 4.16
N SER A 137 4.70 10.55 4.92
CA SER A 137 3.75 11.21 5.84
C SER A 137 2.47 11.64 5.15
N VAL A 138 2.58 12.24 3.96
CA VAL A 138 1.43 12.73 3.18
C VAL A 138 0.49 11.58 2.81
N GLN A 139 1.04 10.47 2.33
CA GLN A 139 0.24 9.31 1.94
C GLN A 139 -0.39 8.61 3.15
N LEU A 140 0.35 8.55 4.27
CA LEU A 140 -0.17 7.94 5.49
C LEU A 140 -1.28 8.79 6.09
N SER A 141 -1.09 10.11 6.23
CA SER A 141 -2.11 11.05 6.68
C SER A 141 -3.38 10.95 5.83
N TYR A 142 -3.23 10.89 4.50
CA TYR A 142 -4.37 10.69 3.60
C TYR A 142 -5.12 9.37 3.87
N CYS A 143 -4.39 8.28 4.14
CA CYS A 143 -5.02 7.02 4.55
C CYS A 143 -5.81 7.17 5.86
N MET A 144 -5.24 7.89 6.86
CA MET A 144 -5.94 8.16 8.13
C MET A 144 -7.24 8.93 7.90
N ALA A 145 -7.19 10.00 7.10
CA ALA A 145 -8.37 10.80 6.74
C ALA A 145 -9.46 9.94 6.10
N LEU A 146 -9.11 9.10 5.13
CA LEU A 146 -10.06 8.19 4.48
C LEU A 146 -10.72 7.20 5.47
N TYR A 147 -9.97 6.69 6.44
CA TYR A 147 -10.56 5.84 7.48
C TYR A 147 -11.56 6.59 8.35
N VAL A 148 -11.24 7.83 8.74
CA VAL A 148 -12.15 8.68 9.53
C VAL A 148 -13.40 9.07 8.74
N GLU A 149 -13.27 9.35 7.43
CA GLU A 149 -14.42 9.58 6.54
C GLU A 149 -15.37 8.39 6.49
N LYS A 150 -14.82 7.17 6.45
CA LYS A 150 -15.61 5.93 6.43
C LYS A 150 -16.25 5.62 7.78
N ASP A 151 -15.54 5.87 8.88
CA ASP A 151 -16.03 5.60 10.24
C ASP A 151 -15.41 6.58 11.23
N ARG A 152 -16.19 7.59 11.63
CA ARG A 152 -15.75 8.63 12.58
C ARG A 152 -15.28 8.09 13.93
N SER A 153 -15.72 6.90 14.32
CA SER A 153 -15.28 6.28 15.59
C SER A 153 -13.78 5.94 15.58
N LEU A 154 -13.16 5.87 14.39
CA LEU A 154 -11.73 5.57 14.22
C LEU A 154 -10.83 6.79 14.50
N SER A 155 -11.36 8.00 14.60
CA SER A 155 -10.58 9.18 14.98
C SER A 155 -9.90 9.00 16.35
N ALA A 156 -10.63 8.46 17.33
CA ALA A 156 -10.08 8.28 18.68
C ALA A 156 -8.88 7.32 18.76
N PRO A 157 -8.88 6.12 18.14
CA PRO A 157 -7.68 5.28 18.07
C PRO A 157 -6.54 5.91 17.26
N ILE A 158 -6.82 6.66 16.19
CA ILE A 158 -5.79 7.35 15.40
C ILE A 158 -5.10 8.42 16.25
N VAL A 159 -5.86 9.33 16.85
CA VAL A 159 -5.31 10.39 17.72
C VAL A 159 -4.51 9.79 18.89
N ARG A 160 -5.01 8.73 19.54
CA ARG A 160 -4.26 8.04 20.58
C ARG A 160 -2.95 7.45 20.05
N GLY A 161 -2.94 6.98 18.82
CA GLY A 161 -1.73 6.48 18.15
C GLY A 161 -0.71 7.59 17.92
N LEU A 162 -1.14 8.74 17.39
CA LEU A 162 -0.28 9.91 17.19
C LEU A 162 0.32 10.39 18.51
N LEU A 163 -0.49 10.52 19.57
CA LEU A 163 0.01 10.89 20.89
C LEU A 163 1.01 9.88 21.45
N ARG A 164 0.76 8.58 21.23
CA ARG A 164 1.68 7.51 21.66
C ARG A 164 3.04 7.58 20.98
N TYR A 165 3.06 7.93 19.71
CA TYR A 165 4.28 7.98 18.87
C TYR A 165 4.79 9.41 18.67
N TRP A 166 4.36 10.34 19.52
CA TRP A 166 4.77 11.74 19.43
C TRP A 166 6.29 11.87 19.37
N PRO A 167 6.84 12.54 18.34
CA PRO A 167 8.27 12.54 18.09
C PRO A 167 9.03 13.58 18.90
N THR A 168 9.06 13.45 20.21
CA THR A 168 9.72 14.39 21.12
C THR A 168 11.16 14.67 20.68
N GLY A 169 11.47 15.94 20.41
CA GLY A 169 12.82 16.39 20.03
C GLY A 169 13.13 16.33 18.53
N ASN A 170 12.15 15.99 17.68
CA ASN A 170 12.24 16.12 16.22
C ASN A 170 11.18 17.12 15.72
N SER A 171 11.56 18.40 15.64
CA SER A 171 10.63 19.48 15.30
C SER A 171 10.01 19.34 13.91
N THR A 172 10.75 18.83 12.93
CA THR A 172 10.23 18.59 11.57
C THR A 172 9.09 17.56 11.62
N LYS A 173 9.33 16.46 12.31
CA LYS A 173 8.33 15.41 12.46
C LYS A 173 7.14 15.84 13.34
N GLU A 174 7.39 16.68 14.37
CA GLU A 174 6.32 17.26 15.19
C GLU A 174 5.37 18.12 14.35
N ILE A 175 5.91 18.94 13.44
CA ILE A 175 5.09 19.74 12.52
C ILE A 175 4.21 18.85 11.63
N LEU A 176 4.75 17.75 11.10
CA LEU A 176 3.97 16.82 10.29
C LEU A 176 2.83 16.18 11.08
N PHE A 177 3.07 15.80 12.35
CA PHE A 177 2.03 15.26 13.24
C PHE A 177 0.94 16.29 13.60
N LEU A 178 1.31 17.58 13.70
CA LEU A 178 0.33 18.64 13.94
C LEU A 178 -0.54 18.95 12.72
N ASN A 179 -0.05 18.67 11.52
CA ASN A 179 -0.78 18.88 10.28
C ASN A 179 -1.69 17.70 9.91
N GLU A 180 -1.56 16.56 10.58
CA GLU A 180 -2.38 15.36 10.37
C GLU A 180 -3.67 15.39 11.19
#